data_f7f8895b6ead42f3a18713a0ffa0f86c
#
_entry.id   f7f8895b6ead42f3a18713a0ffa0f86c
#
_cell.length_a   1.000
_cell.length_b   1.000
_cell.length_c   1.000
_cell.angle_alpha   90.00
_cell.angle_beta   90.00
_cell.angle_gamma   90.00
#
_symmetry.space_group_name_H-M   'P 1'
#
loop_
_entity.id
_entity.type
_entity.pdbx_description
1 polymer ?
#
loop_
_entity_poly.entity_id
_entity_poly.type
_entity_poly.pdbx_seq_one_letter_code
_entity_poly.pdbx_strand_id
1 'polypeptide(L)'
;MRSAKPSRPEQASLPWHPPQGLVAGVDEAGRGPLAGPVVAAAVILDDLRPIAGLADSKKLTAARREALFDEIRAKALCCSIAEASVEEIDRLNILQATLLAMRRAVQGLRLKPALVLVDGNRLPVLDVPAEAIVKGDALVAAISAASILAKVHRDRWCAQVH
;
A
#
# COMPACT_ATOMS: atom_id res chain seq x y z
N MET A 1 7.86 -33.53 -20.96
CA MET A 1 7.59 -33.22 -20.92
C MET A 1 7.59 -32.71 -20.73
N ARG A 2 7.65 -32.48 -20.51
CA ARG A 2 7.41 -31.98 -20.25
C ARG A 2 6.97 -31.48 -19.93
N SER A 3 6.95 -31.43 -19.65
CA SER A 3 6.38 -30.83 -19.27
C SER A 3 6.04 -30.49 -18.78
N ALA A 4 6.08 -30.57 -18.50
CA ALA A 4 5.55 -30.14 -18.06
C ALA A 4 5.49 -29.89 -17.31
N LYS A 5 5.53 -29.81 -16.97
CA LYS A 5 5.36 -29.46 -16.34
C LYS A 5 4.94 -29.01 -15.70
N PRO A 6 4.81 -28.92 -15.33
CA PRO A 6 4.39 -28.48 -14.71
C PRO A 6 4.09 -28.08 -14.18
N SER A 7 3.93 -27.99 -14.01
CA SER A 7 3.59 -27.52 -13.42
C SER A 7 3.55 -27.22 -12.93
N ARG A 8 3.35 -26.85 -12.91
CA ARG A 8 3.34 -26.83 -12.03
C ARG A 8 2.62 -26.50 -10.89
N PRO A 9 1.63 -27.07 -10.44
CA PRO A 9 0.90 -26.83 -9.25
C PRO A 9 1.73 -26.79 -8.02
N GLU A 10 2.76 -27.50 -8.01
CA GLU A 10 3.73 -27.28 -6.94
C GLU A 10 4.22 -25.85 -6.95
N GLN A 11 4.00 -25.11 -8.03
CA GLN A 11 4.28 -23.69 -8.06
C GLN A 11 3.49 -22.95 -6.99
N ALA A 12 2.25 -23.34 -6.78
CA ALA A 12 1.43 -22.71 -5.75
C ALA A 12 1.86 -23.09 -4.34
N SER A 13 2.44 -24.28 -4.15
CA SER A 13 2.87 -24.75 -2.85
C SER A 13 4.32 -24.41 -2.53
N LEU A 14 5.07 -23.96 -3.51
CA LEU A 14 6.47 -23.57 -3.33
C LEU A 14 6.57 -22.23 -2.65
N PRO A 15 7.77 -21.87 -2.20
CA PRO A 15 7.97 -20.49 -1.76
C PRO A 15 7.46 -19.53 -2.84
N TRP A 16 6.81 -18.49 -2.38
CA TRP A 16 6.22 -17.52 -3.27
C TRP A 16 7.27 -16.91 -4.19
N HIS A 17 6.95 -16.86 -5.47
CA HIS A 17 7.78 -16.19 -6.46
C HIS A 17 7.08 -14.93 -6.93
N PRO A 18 7.76 -13.79 -6.93
CA PRO A 18 7.15 -12.59 -7.47
C PRO A 18 6.82 -12.81 -8.94
N PRO A 19 5.72 -12.26 -9.42
CA PRO A 19 5.41 -12.31 -10.84
C PRO A 19 6.48 -11.58 -11.64
N GLN A 20 6.53 -11.85 -12.93
CA GLN A 20 7.35 -11.04 -13.82
C GLN A 20 6.81 -9.63 -13.78
N GLY A 21 7.64 -8.72 -13.31
CA GLY A 21 7.25 -7.32 -13.21
C GLY A 21 7.23 -6.81 -11.78
N LEU A 22 6.65 -5.64 -11.61
CA LEU A 22 6.74 -4.88 -10.37
C LEU A 22 5.61 -5.26 -9.42
N VAL A 23 5.89 -5.18 -8.11
CA VAL A 23 4.90 -5.43 -7.06
C VAL A 23 4.69 -4.16 -6.27
N ALA A 24 3.44 -3.74 -6.13
CA ALA A 24 3.07 -2.58 -5.33
C ALA A 24 2.47 -3.03 -4.00
N GLY A 25 2.79 -2.30 -2.93
CA GLY A 25 2.10 -2.43 -1.65
C GLY A 25 1.13 -1.27 -1.47
N VAL A 26 -0.01 -1.54 -0.84
CA VAL A 26 -1.08 -0.55 -0.63
C VAL A 26 -1.61 -0.63 0.79
N ASP A 27 -1.80 0.51 1.41
CA ASP A 27 -2.43 0.61 2.73
C ASP A 27 -3.14 1.96 2.86
N GLU A 28 -3.92 2.13 3.94
CA GLU A 28 -4.68 3.34 4.17
C GLU A 28 -4.51 3.87 5.59
N ALA A 29 -4.98 5.09 5.80
CA ALA A 29 -5.09 5.74 7.09
C ALA A 29 -6.34 6.60 7.10
N GLY A 30 -6.91 6.87 8.30
CA GLY A 30 -8.05 7.76 8.41
C GLY A 30 -9.39 7.05 8.47
N ARG A 31 -9.42 5.73 8.69
CA ARG A 31 -10.67 4.99 8.89
C ARG A 31 -11.22 5.12 10.31
N GLY A 32 -10.46 5.76 11.20
CA GLY A 32 -10.87 5.92 12.58
C GLY A 32 -11.98 6.94 12.75
N PRO A 33 -12.36 7.23 14.01
CA PRO A 33 -13.52 8.11 14.29
C PRO A 33 -13.27 9.59 14.00
N LEU A 34 -12.05 10.01 13.76
CA LEU A 34 -11.76 11.41 13.49
C LEU A 34 -12.28 11.81 12.12
N ALA A 35 -12.84 13.02 12.02
CA ALA A 35 -13.31 13.55 10.76
C ALA A 35 -12.14 13.81 9.81
N GLY A 36 -12.41 13.76 8.52
CA GLY A 36 -11.45 14.04 7.49
C GLY A 36 -11.43 12.96 6.43
N PRO A 37 -10.63 13.13 5.39
CA PRO A 37 -10.57 12.17 4.29
C PRO A 37 -9.89 10.87 4.70
N VAL A 38 -10.19 9.80 3.98
CA VAL A 38 -9.38 8.58 4.01
C VAL A 38 -8.22 8.80 3.06
N VAL A 39 -7.03 8.47 3.51
CA VAL A 39 -5.81 8.57 2.70
C VAL A 39 -5.31 7.16 2.42
N ALA A 40 -4.99 6.87 1.17
CA ALA A 40 -4.35 5.62 0.79
C ALA A 40 -3.04 5.92 0.07
N ALA A 41 -2.11 4.98 0.13
CA ALA A 41 -0.85 5.10 -0.57
C ALA A 41 -0.53 3.78 -1.26
N ALA A 42 0.21 3.88 -2.35
CA ALA A 42 0.75 2.75 -3.08
C ALA A 42 2.24 2.97 -3.28
N VAL A 43 3.05 1.94 -3.11
CA VAL A 43 4.50 2.02 -3.21
C VAL A 43 5.04 0.83 -3.98
N ILE A 44 5.92 1.09 -4.93
CA ILE A 44 6.75 0.07 -5.56
C ILE A 44 8.18 0.36 -5.12
N LEU A 45 8.72 -0.54 -4.29
CA LEU A 45 10.08 -0.36 -3.76
C LEU A 45 11.12 -0.74 -4.81
N ASP A 46 12.31 -0.17 -4.64
CA ASP A 46 13.48 -0.49 -5.46
C ASP A 46 14.38 -1.44 -4.67
N ASP A 47 14.49 -2.68 -5.14
CA ASP A 47 15.30 -3.69 -4.46
C ASP A 47 16.77 -3.31 -4.37
N LEU A 48 17.23 -2.42 -5.25
CA LEU A 48 18.61 -1.95 -5.24
C LEU A 48 18.84 -0.80 -4.25
N ARG A 49 17.78 -0.28 -3.64
CA ARG A 49 17.85 0.81 -2.67
C ARG A 49 17.02 0.46 -1.44
N PRO A 50 17.49 -0.51 -0.62
CA PRO A 50 16.71 -0.97 0.54
C PRO A 50 16.55 0.13 1.59
N ILE A 51 15.44 0.04 2.31
CA ILE A 51 15.10 0.99 3.38
C ILE A 51 14.98 0.20 4.68
N ALA A 52 15.81 0.55 5.66
CA ALA A 52 15.80 -0.12 6.95
C ALA A 52 14.62 0.36 7.81
N GLY A 53 14.09 -0.51 8.65
CA GLY A 53 13.11 -0.14 9.66
C GLY A 53 11.66 -0.30 9.24
N LEU A 54 11.38 -0.73 8.01
CA LEU A 54 9.99 -0.87 7.54
C LEU A 54 9.23 -1.96 8.29
N ALA A 55 9.91 -3.04 8.69
CA ALA A 55 9.24 -4.16 9.35
C ALA A 55 8.62 -3.80 10.69
N ASP A 56 9.11 -2.75 11.35
CA ASP A 56 8.65 -2.34 12.67
C ASP A 56 7.79 -1.08 12.64
N SER A 57 7.08 -0.86 11.54
CA SER A 57 6.36 0.40 11.31
C SER A 57 5.39 0.76 12.43
N LYS A 58 4.76 -0.21 13.09
CA LYS A 58 3.80 0.06 14.17
C LYS A 58 4.46 0.56 15.46
N LYS A 59 5.77 0.35 15.59
CA LYS A 59 6.52 0.77 16.78
C LYS A 59 7.25 2.10 16.56
N LEU A 60 7.07 2.71 15.41
CA LEU A 60 7.81 3.92 15.07
C LEU A 60 7.26 5.14 15.80
N THR A 61 8.18 6.00 16.23
CA THR A 61 7.83 7.33 16.71
C THR A 61 7.36 8.20 15.54
N ALA A 62 6.67 9.30 15.83
CA ALA A 62 6.27 10.25 14.81
C ALA A 62 7.47 10.79 14.05
N ALA A 63 8.57 11.10 14.76
CA ALA A 63 9.78 11.61 14.13
C ALA A 63 10.40 10.60 13.17
N ARG A 64 10.43 9.32 13.58
CA ARG A 64 10.98 8.26 12.72
C ARG A 64 10.11 8.03 11.49
N ARG A 65 8.79 8.08 11.65
CA ARG A 65 7.87 7.97 10.50
C ARG A 65 8.09 9.11 9.52
N GLU A 66 8.27 10.34 10.01
CA GLU A 66 8.54 11.50 9.14
C GLU A 66 9.83 11.30 8.35
N ALA A 67 10.89 10.81 9.00
CA ALA A 67 12.15 10.53 8.31
C ALA A 67 11.98 9.45 7.26
N LEU A 68 11.24 8.37 7.57
CA LEU A 68 10.99 7.30 6.62
C LEU A 68 10.09 7.75 5.46
N PHE A 69 9.15 8.64 5.70
CA PHE A 69 8.33 9.22 4.64
C PHE A 69 9.22 9.81 3.54
N ASP A 70 10.19 10.62 3.95
CA ASP A 70 11.11 11.25 3.00
C ASP A 70 12.00 10.21 2.30
N GLU A 71 12.49 9.24 3.07
CA GLU A 71 13.36 8.19 2.51
C GLU A 71 12.61 7.32 1.50
N ILE A 72 11.37 6.94 1.80
CA ILE A 72 10.54 6.15 0.88
C ILE A 72 10.34 6.92 -0.43
N ARG A 73 10.00 8.20 -0.33
CA ARG A 73 9.78 9.02 -1.53
C ARG A 73 11.03 9.18 -2.36
N ALA A 74 12.19 9.21 -1.71
CA ALA A 74 13.47 9.35 -2.42
C ALA A 74 13.94 8.05 -3.06
N LYS A 75 13.69 6.91 -2.42
CA LYS A 75 14.29 5.63 -2.82
C LYS A 75 13.35 4.69 -3.56
N ALA A 76 12.05 4.80 -3.39
CA ALA A 76 11.12 3.92 -4.10
C ALA A 76 11.21 4.16 -5.61
N LEU A 77 10.90 3.12 -6.39
CA LEU A 77 10.78 3.28 -7.84
C LEU A 77 9.67 4.26 -8.18
N CYS A 78 8.53 4.14 -7.49
CA CYS A 78 7.48 5.14 -7.54
C CYS A 78 6.56 4.97 -6.33
N CYS A 79 5.82 6.02 -6.02
CA CYS A 79 4.80 5.99 -4.98
C CYS A 79 3.70 6.98 -5.34
N SER A 80 2.55 6.78 -4.72
CA SER A 80 1.37 7.60 -4.98
C SER A 80 0.54 7.69 -3.71
N ILE A 81 0.03 8.87 -3.42
CA ILE A 81 -0.86 9.10 -2.28
C ILE A 81 -2.15 9.66 -2.85
N ALA A 82 -3.28 9.12 -2.41
CA ALA A 82 -4.59 9.54 -2.88
C ALA A 82 -5.58 9.60 -1.73
N GLU A 83 -6.71 10.25 -1.95
CA GLU A 83 -7.71 10.46 -0.91
C GLU A 83 -9.10 10.12 -1.43
N ALA A 84 -9.97 9.76 -0.48
CA ALA A 84 -11.41 9.87 -0.67
C ALA A 84 -11.92 10.93 0.31
N SER A 85 -12.69 11.87 -0.19
CA SER A 85 -13.13 13.04 0.56
C SER A 85 -14.19 12.68 1.60
N VAL A 86 -14.41 13.59 2.55
CA VAL A 86 -15.50 13.45 3.52
C VAL A 86 -16.83 13.26 2.81
N GLU A 87 -17.08 14.02 1.74
CA GLU A 87 -18.31 13.90 0.96
C GLU A 87 -18.45 12.51 0.33
N GLU A 88 -17.33 11.95 -0.15
CA GLU A 88 -17.34 10.60 -0.70
C GLU A 88 -17.57 9.54 0.38
N ILE A 89 -17.00 9.74 1.57
CA ILE A 89 -17.26 8.85 2.71
C ILE A 89 -18.75 8.85 3.07
N ASP A 90 -19.35 10.02 3.13
CA ASP A 90 -20.77 10.16 3.46
C ASP A 90 -21.66 9.48 2.41
N ARG A 91 -21.29 9.58 1.14
CA ARG A 91 -22.09 9.00 0.05
C ARG A 91 -21.88 7.49 -0.08
N LEU A 92 -20.65 7.02 0.09
CA LEU A 92 -20.28 5.64 -0.22
C LEU A 92 -20.17 4.71 0.99
N ASN A 93 -20.03 5.24 2.17
CA ASN A 93 -19.60 4.65 3.45
C ASN A 93 -18.08 4.50 3.53
N ILE A 94 -17.59 4.23 4.74
CA ILE A 94 -16.14 4.24 5.00
C ILE A 94 -15.41 3.10 4.26
N LEU A 95 -16.02 1.93 4.16
CA LEU A 95 -15.38 0.81 3.46
C LEU A 95 -15.21 1.12 1.98
N GLN A 96 -16.26 1.55 1.32
CA GLN A 96 -16.21 1.82 -0.12
C GLN A 96 -15.32 3.02 -0.43
N ALA A 97 -15.33 4.05 0.43
CA ALA A 97 -14.45 5.19 0.28
C ALA A 97 -12.97 4.78 0.44
N THR A 98 -12.69 3.89 1.38
CA THR A 98 -11.33 3.35 1.57
C THR A 98 -10.86 2.62 0.30
N LEU A 99 -11.70 1.76 -0.25
CA LEU A 99 -11.35 1.03 -1.47
C LEU A 99 -11.17 1.98 -2.66
N LEU A 100 -11.96 3.04 -2.72
CA LEU A 100 -11.81 4.07 -3.75
C LEU A 100 -10.47 4.80 -3.63
N ALA A 101 -10.08 5.17 -2.41
CA ALA A 101 -8.79 5.82 -2.18
C ALA A 101 -7.63 4.90 -2.60
N MET A 102 -7.72 3.61 -2.26
CA MET A 102 -6.72 2.62 -2.66
C MET A 102 -6.62 2.49 -4.18
N ARG A 103 -7.76 2.44 -4.86
CA ARG A 103 -7.78 2.38 -6.32
C ARG A 103 -7.10 3.61 -6.93
N ARG A 104 -7.42 4.79 -6.39
CA ARG A 104 -6.82 6.04 -6.86
C ARG A 104 -5.31 6.06 -6.65
N ALA A 105 -4.85 5.52 -5.50
CA ALA A 105 -3.41 5.44 -5.21
C ALA A 105 -2.71 4.54 -6.24
N VAL A 106 -3.27 3.37 -6.53
CA VAL A 106 -2.69 2.47 -7.52
C VAL A 106 -2.68 3.12 -8.91
N GLN A 107 -3.78 3.75 -9.29
CA GLN A 107 -3.89 4.41 -10.59
C GLN A 107 -2.92 5.59 -10.73
N GLY A 108 -2.53 6.19 -9.61
CA GLY A 108 -1.58 7.31 -9.61
C GLY A 108 -0.13 6.90 -9.71
N LEU A 109 0.19 5.60 -9.64
CA LEU A 109 1.56 5.14 -9.80
C LEU A 109 2.04 5.39 -11.24
N ARG A 110 3.25 5.94 -11.34
CA ARG A 110 3.86 6.20 -12.65
C ARG A 110 4.17 4.91 -13.41
N LEU A 111 4.50 3.85 -12.67
CA LEU A 111 4.78 2.55 -13.24
C LEU A 111 3.61 1.62 -12.94
N LYS A 112 3.24 0.78 -13.91
CA LYS A 112 2.13 -0.16 -13.71
C LYS A 112 2.65 -1.42 -13.03
N PRO A 113 2.11 -1.78 -11.86
CA PRO A 113 2.51 -3.02 -11.21
C PRO A 113 1.91 -4.24 -11.89
N ALA A 114 2.61 -5.36 -11.80
CA ALA A 114 2.10 -6.66 -12.24
C ALA A 114 1.26 -7.33 -11.16
N LEU A 115 1.47 -6.94 -9.91
CA LEU A 115 0.73 -7.46 -8.76
C LEU A 115 0.61 -6.35 -7.71
N VAL A 116 -0.54 -6.27 -7.07
CA VAL A 116 -0.79 -5.33 -5.97
C VAL A 116 -1.10 -6.13 -4.71
N LEU A 117 -0.37 -5.84 -3.64
CA LEU A 117 -0.58 -6.45 -2.32
C LEU A 117 -1.20 -5.39 -1.42
N VAL A 118 -2.37 -5.69 -0.86
CA VAL A 118 -3.17 -4.74 -0.10
C VAL A 118 -3.25 -5.20 1.36
N ASP A 119 -3.01 -4.29 2.29
CA ASP A 119 -3.20 -4.61 3.71
C ASP A 119 -4.68 -4.82 3.98
N GLY A 120 -5.01 -5.92 4.67
CA GLY A 120 -6.36 -6.21 5.10
C GLY A 120 -6.96 -7.43 4.42
N ASN A 121 -8.29 -7.46 4.33
CA ASN A 121 -9.03 -8.60 3.80
C ASN A 121 -10.01 -8.21 2.68
N ARG A 122 -9.90 -7.00 2.16
CA ARG A 122 -10.74 -6.50 1.08
C ARG A 122 -9.87 -5.93 -0.02
N LEU A 123 -10.36 -6.00 -1.26
CA LEU A 123 -9.62 -5.53 -2.42
C LEU A 123 -10.40 -4.44 -3.15
N PRO A 124 -9.72 -3.37 -3.58
CA PRO A 124 -10.32 -2.45 -4.54
C PRO A 124 -10.49 -3.12 -5.90
N VAL A 125 -11.36 -2.56 -6.74
CA VAL A 125 -11.47 -3.01 -8.12
C VAL A 125 -10.30 -2.43 -8.91
N LEU A 126 -9.46 -3.32 -9.45
CA LEU A 126 -8.25 -2.93 -10.18
C LEU A 126 -8.20 -3.70 -11.51
N ASP A 127 -7.43 -3.17 -12.45
CA ASP A 127 -7.19 -3.82 -13.74
C ASP A 127 -5.91 -4.68 -13.72
N VAL A 128 -5.34 -4.92 -12.54
CA VAL A 128 -4.17 -5.78 -12.33
C VAL A 128 -4.49 -6.78 -11.23
N PRO A 129 -3.81 -7.93 -11.20
CA PRO A 129 -3.97 -8.89 -10.10
C PRO A 129 -3.67 -8.26 -8.76
N ALA A 130 -4.44 -8.63 -7.75
CA ALA A 130 -4.27 -8.12 -6.39
C ALA A 130 -4.53 -9.21 -5.37
N GLU A 131 -3.84 -9.12 -4.23
CA GLU A 131 -4.04 -10.02 -3.09
C GLU A 131 -4.18 -9.20 -1.82
N ALA A 132 -5.12 -9.58 -0.97
CA ALA A 132 -5.29 -9.00 0.36
C ALA A 132 -4.43 -9.80 1.35
N ILE A 133 -3.68 -9.09 2.18
CA ILE A 133 -2.78 -9.72 3.15
C ILE A 133 -3.12 -9.16 4.53
N VAL A 134 -3.68 -10.02 5.39
CA VAL A 134 -3.99 -9.64 6.75
C VAL A 134 -2.69 -9.31 7.47
N LYS A 135 -2.64 -8.16 8.15
CA LYS A 135 -1.43 -7.65 8.81
C LYS A 135 -0.28 -7.47 7.82
N GLY A 136 -0.61 -7.12 6.58
CA GLY A 136 0.39 -6.95 5.53
C GLY A 136 1.42 -5.88 5.85
N ASP A 137 1.06 -4.85 6.59
CA ASP A 137 1.99 -3.81 7.02
C ASP A 137 3.12 -4.33 7.91
N ALA A 138 2.94 -5.48 8.55
CA ALA A 138 3.99 -6.14 9.34
C ALA A 138 4.75 -7.21 8.53
N LEU A 139 4.18 -7.67 7.42
CA LEU A 139 4.70 -8.82 6.67
C LEU A 139 5.34 -8.44 5.32
N VAL A 140 4.91 -7.34 4.72
CA VAL A 140 5.34 -6.94 3.38
C VAL A 140 5.92 -5.54 3.42
N ALA A 141 7.18 -5.39 3.05
CA ALA A 141 7.88 -4.10 3.13
C ALA A 141 7.17 -3.01 2.33
N ALA A 142 6.69 -3.31 1.13
CA ALA A 142 6.00 -2.33 0.30
C ALA A 142 4.68 -1.86 0.94
N ILE A 143 3.97 -2.76 1.63
CA ILE A 143 2.75 -2.38 2.37
C ILE A 143 3.13 -1.51 3.57
N SER A 144 4.19 -1.87 4.29
CA SER A 144 4.66 -1.06 5.40
C SER A 144 5.03 0.36 4.94
N ALA A 145 5.73 0.48 3.81
CA ALA A 145 6.06 1.78 3.23
C ALA A 145 4.80 2.57 2.90
N ALA A 146 3.80 1.93 2.31
CA ALA A 146 2.52 2.58 1.99
C ALA A 146 1.81 3.04 3.26
N SER A 147 1.82 2.22 4.32
CA SER A 147 1.25 2.57 5.61
C SER A 147 1.88 3.86 6.16
N ILE A 148 3.20 3.94 6.12
CA ILE A 148 3.94 5.13 6.60
C ILE A 148 3.53 6.36 5.78
N LEU A 149 3.48 6.26 4.45
CA LEU A 149 3.09 7.38 3.62
C LEU A 149 1.67 7.86 3.93
N ALA A 150 0.72 6.93 4.03
CA ALA A 150 -0.67 7.28 4.31
C ALA A 150 -0.81 7.92 5.69
N LYS A 151 -0.15 7.35 6.70
CA LYS A 151 -0.22 7.83 8.08
C LYS A 151 0.35 9.23 8.22
N VAL A 152 1.54 9.47 7.67
CA VAL A 152 2.19 10.78 7.77
C VAL A 152 1.39 11.83 7.02
N HIS A 153 0.92 11.50 5.81
CA HIS A 153 0.11 12.43 5.03
C HIS A 153 -1.17 12.80 5.77
N ARG A 154 -1.85 11.81 6.37
CA ARG A 154 -3.07 12.04 7.13
C ARG A 154 -2.81 12.89 8.38
N ASP A 155 -1.71 12.61 9.09
CA ASP A 155 -1.33 13.37 10.27
C ASP A 155 -1.04 14.85 9.91
N ARG A 156 -0.37 15.08 8.78
CA ARG A 156 -0.11 16.45 8.29
C ARG A 156 -1.40 17.17 7.95
N TRP A 157 -2.34 16.47 7.32
CA TRP A 157 -3.66 17.03 7.04
C TRP A 157 -4.36 17.46 8.34
N CYS A 158 -4.37 16.59 9.34
CA CYS A 158 -4.98 16.88 10.63
C CYS A 158 -4.34 18.09 11.29
N ALA A 159 -3.02 18.22 11.21
CA ALA A 159 -2.30 19.36 11.80
C ALA A 159 -2.65 20.68 11.12
N GLN A 160 -2.92 20.66 9.81
CA GLN A 160 -3.25 21.87 9.06
C GLN A 160 -4.65 22.39 9.35
N VAL A 161 -5.60 21.52 9.70
CA VAL A 161 -7.00 21.93 9.92
C VAL A 161 -7.35 22.08 11.39
N HIS A 162 -6.47 21.73 12.28
CA HIS A 162 -6.62 21.88 13.72
C HIS A 162 -5.45 22.66 14.30
#